data_074114c8c7f06eca3c72a9a960d6192b
#
_entry.id   074114c8c7f06eca3c72a9a960d6192b
#
_cell.length_a   1.000
_cell.length_b   1.000
_cell.length_c   1.000
_cell.angle_alpha   90.00
_cell.angle_beta   90.00
_cell.angle_gamma   90.00
#
_symmetry.space_group_name_H-M   'P 1'
#
loop_
_entity.id
_entity.type
_entity.pdbx_description
1 polymer ?
#
loop_
_entity_poly.entity_id
_entity_poly.type
_entity_poly.pdbx_seq_one_letter_code
_entity_poly.pdbx_strand_id
1 'polypeptide(L)'
;MSVQRNLRALVLFFALAFILPWLIWGTTIAESRGLMSFHIPQSLAFWIGLTAATYATAAITGGWAAVKDILLRLIRWRVQPVWYLVALGVTGLLSLIAMGIYLVLGGTNQVGVLLSGQDLVPSFLFQIFFFLLTEETAWRGFALPRLQAG
;
A
#
# COMPACT_ATOMS: atom_id res chain seq x y z
N MET A 1 -15.88 16.05 -12.60
CA MET A 1 -16.74 14.89 -12.16
C MET A 1 -17.70 15.43 -11.12
N SER A 2 -18.96 14.95 -11.06
CA SER A 2 -19.89 15.45 -10.04
C SER A 2 -19.48 14.93 -8.65
N VAL A 3 -19.69 15.74 -7.60
CA VAL A 3 -19.41 15.40 -6.19
C VAL A 3 -20.03 14.04 -5.81
N GLN A 4 -21.27 13.80 -6.23
CA GLN A 4 -21.98 12.53 -5.98
C GLN A 4 -21.27 11.31 -6.59
N ARG A 5 -20.67 11.45 -7.77
CA ARG A 5 -19.92 10.36 -8.42
C ARG A 5 -18.62 10.06 -7.67
N ASN A 6 -17.93 11.09 -7.17
CA ASN A 6 -16.76 10.93 -6.36
C ASN A 6 -17.08 10.24 -5.03
N LEU A 7 -18.15 10.64 -4.36
CA LEU A 7 -18.59 10.03 -3.10
C LEU A 7 -18.93 8.54 -3.27
N ARG A 8 -19.70 8.18 -4.31
CA ARG A 8 -20.01 6.77 -4.62
C ARG A 8 -18.74 5.95 -4.88
N ALA A 9 -17.79 6.52 -5.63
CA ALA A 9 -16.51 5.86 -5.90
C ALA A 9 -15.70 5.65 -4.62
N LEU A 10 -15.66 6.64 -3.71
CA LEU A 10 -14.97 6.53 -2.42
C LEU A 10 -15.63 5.49 -1.51
N VAL A 11 -16.95 5.51 -1.40
CA VAL A 11 -17.68 4.52 -0.59
C VAL A 11 -17.41 3.10 -1.09
N LEU A 12 -17.51 2.87 -2.41
CA LEU A 12 -17.22 1.56 -2.99
C LEU A 12 -15.76 1.15 -2.78
N PHE A 13 -14.83 2.07 -2.97
CA PHE A 13 -13.41 1.84 -2.73
C PHE A 13 -13.13 1.42 -1.28
N PHE A 14 -13.60 2.20 -0.32
CA PHE A 14 -13.38 1.89 1.10
C PHE A 14 -14.08 0.60 1.51
N ALA A 15 -15.29 0.34 1.03
CA ALA A 15 -15.98 -0.90 1.30
C ALA A 15 -15.16 -2.11 0.82
N LEU A 16 -14.67 -2.09 -0.43
CA LEU A 16 -13.85 -3.17 -0.98
C LEU A 16 -12.49 -3.26 -0.28
N ALA A 17 -11.84 -2.12 0.00
CA ALA A 17 -10.52 -2.08 0.64
C ALA A 17 -10.52 -2.66 2.06
N PHE A 18 -11.66 -2.64 2.75
CA PHE A 18 -11.81 -3.26 4.07
C PHE A 18 -12.42 -4.66 3.99
N ILE A 19 -13.48 -4.87 3.24
CA ILE A 19 -14.18 -6.16 3.19
C ILE A 19 -13.28 -7.26 2.63
N LEU A 20 -12.56 -7.02 1.54
CA LEU A 20 -11.74 -8.05 0.90
C LEU A 20 -10.62 -8.59 1.81
N PRO A 21 -9.78 -7.75 2.46
CA PRO A 21 -8.78 -8.25 3.40
C PRO A 21 -9.39 -8.96 4.61
N TRP A 22 -10.48 -8.44 5.16
CA TRP A 22 -11.15 -9.06 6.31
C TRP A 22 -11.76 -10.43 5.98
N LEU A 23 -12.28 -10.62 4.77
CA LEU A 23 -12.71 -11.95 4.32
C LEU A 23 -11.54 -12.93 4.28
N ILE A 24 -10.37 -12.50 3.78
CA ILE A 24 -9.17 -13.35 3.71
C ILE A 24 -8.68 -13.68 5.13
N TRP A 25 -8.52 -12.69 6.00
CA TRP A 25 -8.11 -12.91 7.41
C TRP A 25 -9.14 -13.73 8.19
N GLY A 26 -10.42 -13.57 7.85
CA GLY A 26 -11.50 -14.39 8.41
C GLY A 26 -11.30 -15.87 8.18
N THR A 27 -10.73 -16.30 7.05
CA THR A 27 -10.42 -17.71 6.79
C THR A 27 -9.36 -18.26 7.75
N THR A 28 -8.33 -17.46 8.09
CA THR A 28 -7.31 -17.83 9.07
C THR A 28 -7.92 -17.97 10.47
N ILE A 29 -8.81 -17.06 10.85
CA ILE A 29 -9.52 -17.14 12.13
C ILE A 29 -10.43 -18.37 12.15
N ALA A 30 -11.15 -18.63 11.07
CA ALA A 30 -12.04 -19.80 10.98
C ALA A 30 -11.26 -21.12 11.08
N GLU A 31 -10.09 -21.21 10.42
CA GLU A 31 -9.22 -22.38 10.53
C GLU A 31 -8.70 -22.57 11.95
N SER A 32 -8.21 -21.51 12.60
CA SER A 32 -7.72 -21.58 13.98
C SER A 32 -8.79 -21.97 15.00
N ARG A 33 -10.06 -21.79 14.66
CA ARG A 33 -11.23 -22.21 15.45
C ARG A 33 -11.78 -23.56 15.07
N GLY A 34 -11.15 -24.28 14.11
CA GLY A 34 -11.63 -25.57 13.60
C GLY A 34 -12.92 -25.51 12.78
N LEU A 35 -13.32 -24.31 12.33
CA LEU A 35 -14.52 -24.11 11.48
C LEU A 35 -14.25 -24.38 10.00
N MET A 36 -12.98 -24.34 9.58
CA MET A 36 -12.51 -24.62 8.22
C MET A 36 -11.24 -25.46 8.29
N SER A 37 -10.97 -26.24 7.22
CA SER A 37 -9.76 -27.06 7.08
C SER A 37 -8.64 -26.38 6.29
N PHE A 38 -8.83 -25.14 5.87
CA PHE A 38 -7.86 -24.35 5.10
C PHE A 38 -7.99 -22.86 5.40
N HIS A 39 -6.94 -22.11 5.08
CA HIS A 39 -6.98 -20.65 5.04
C HIS A 39 -6.40 -20.13 3.74
N ILE A 40 -6.80 -18.92 3.36
CA ILE A 40 -6.18 -18.17 2.28
C ILE A 40 -4.93 -17.46 2.84
N PRO A 41 -3.75 -17.55 2.18
CA PRO A 41 -2.54 -16.91 2.67
C PRO A 41 -2.74 -15.41 2.95
N GLN A 42 -2.35 -14.97 4.14
CA GLN A 42 -2.58 -13.59 4.60
C GLN A 42 -1.91 -12.53 3.70
N SER A 43 -0.79 -12.90 3.06
CA SER A 43 -0.12 -12.04 2.09
C SER A 43 -1.03 -11.61 0.93
N LEU A 44 -2.00 -12.45 0.55
CA LEU A 44 -2.97 -12.11 -0.48
C LEU A 44 -3.95 -11.01 -0.07
N ALA A 45 -4.19 -10.82 1.23
CA ALA A 45 -5.03 -9.72 1.72
C ALA A 45 -4.51 -8.35 1.31
N PHE A 46 -3.19 -8.17 1.37
CA PHE A 46 -2.54 -6.92 0.94
C PHE A 46 -2.60 -6.73 -0.57
N TRP A 47 -2.28 -7.78 -1.34
CA TRP A 47 -2.30 -7.71 -2.80
C TRP A 47 -3.70 -7.53 -3.37
N ILE A 48 -4.65 -8.34 -2.89
CA ILE A 48 -6.02 -8.34 -3.43
C ILE A 48 -6.81 -7.17 -2.86
N GLY A 49 -6.70 -6.88 -1.56
CA GLY A 49 -7.51 -5.88 -0.88
C GLY A 49 -7.43 -4.50 -1.53
N LEU A 50 -6.31 -3.82 -1.39
CA LEU A 50 -6.14 -2.46 -1.92
C LEU A 50 -6.06 -2.42 -3.44
N THR A 51 -5.37 -3.39 -4.06
CA THR A 51 -5.22 -3.42 -5.52
C THR A 51 -6.57 -3.67 -6.18
N ALA A 52 -7.31 -4.71 -5.76
CA ALA A 52 -8.62 -5.01 -6.31
C ALA A 52 -9.61 -3.87 -6.04
N ALA A 53 -9.64 -3.31 -4.82
CA ALA A 53 -10.48 -2.17 -4.49
C ALA A 53 -10.22 -0.98 -5.42
N THR A 54 -8.95 -0.65 -5.66
CA THR A 54 -8.55 0.47 -6.50
C THR A 54 -8.98 0.28 -7.95
N TYR A 55 -8.53 -0.81 -8.56
CA TYR A 55 -8.73 -1.01 -9.99
C TYR A 55 -10.17 -1.42 -10.33
N ALA A 56 -10.82 -2.23 -9.49
CA ALA A 56 -12.24 -2.56 -9.68
C ALA A 56 -13.12 -1.30 -9.55
N THR A 57 -12.90 -0.48 -8.51
CA THR A 57 -13.68 0.75 -8.36
C THR A 57 -13.40 1.73 -9.49
N ALA A 58 -12.15 1.88 -9.93
CA ALA A 58 -11.81 2.73 -11.07
C ALA A 58 -12.51 2.25 -12.34
N ALA A 59 -12.50 0.93 -12.61
CA ALA A 59 -13.17 0.35 -13.77
C ALA A 59 -14.69 0.54 -13.73
N ILE A 60 -15.31 0.29 -12.56
CA ILE A 60 -16.78 0.43 -12.38
C ILE A 60 -17.23 1.88 -12.53
N THR A 61 -16.48 2.84 -11.97
CA THR A 61 -16.91 4.24 -11.88
C THR A 61 -16.43 5.14 -13.03
N GLY A 62 -15.36 4.76 -13.71
CA GLY A 62 -14.75 5.57 -14.78
C GLY A 62 -14.29 4.77 -16.00
N GLY A 63 -14.59 3.45 -16.03
CA GLY A 63 -14.22 2.57 -17.13
C GLY A 63 -12.70 2.39 -17.27
N TRP A 64 -12.29 1.79 -18.39
CA TRP A 64 -10.88 1.53 -18.70
C TRP A 64 -10.00 2.79 -18.72
N ALA A 65 -10.59 3.94 -19.10
CA ALA A 65 -9.88 5.22 -19.11
C ALA A 65 -9.38 5.63 -17.72
N ALA A 66 -10.18 5.39 -16.67
CA ALA A 66 -9.77 5.68 -15.28
C ALA A 66 -8.68 4.72 -14.79
N VAL A 67 -8.74 3.44 -15.16
CA VAL A 67 -7.68 2.47 -14.87
C VAL A 67 -6.37 2.88 -15.54
N LYS A 68 -6.43 3.21 -16.84
CA LYS A 68 -5.28 3.66 -17.61
C LYS A 68 -4.65 4.94 -17.02
N ASP A 69 -5.45 5.89 -16.58
CA ASP A 69 -4.96 7.12 -15.95
C ASP A 69 -4.16 6.83 -14.67
N ILE A 70 -4.64 5.91 -13.81
CA ILE A 70 -3.91 5.46 -12.62
C ILE A 70 -2.57 4.86 -13.02
N LEU A 71 -2.57 3.91 -13.97
CA LEU A 71 -1.34 3.24 -14.43
C LEU A 71 -0.33 4.23 -15.04
N LEU A 72 -0.80 5.21 -15.83
CA LEU A 72 0.08 6.23 -16.41
C LEU A 72 0.68 7.17 -15.35
N ARG A 73 -0.01 7.40 -14.24
CA ARG A 73 0.53 8.20 -13.13
C ARG A 73 1.67 7.48 -12.41
N LEU A 74 1.66 6.16 -12.33
CA LEU A 74 2.72 5.37 -11.70
C LEU A 74 4.08 5.53 -12.39
N ILE A 75 4.07 5.71 -13.70
CA ILE A 75 5.30 5.87 -14.49
C ILE A 75 5.75 7.33 -14.65
N ARG A 76 5.07 8.27 -13.98
CA ARG A 76 5.49 9.67 -13.94
C ARG A 76 6.60 9.88 -12.91
N TRP A 77 7.83 9.63 -13.31
CA TRP A 77 9.01 9.80 -12.46
C TRP A 77 9.70 11.16 -12.56
N ARG A 78 9.30 12.00 -13.56
CA ARG A 78 9.89 13.33 -13.77
C ARG A 78 9.33 14.34 -12.76
N VAL A 79 9.96 14.39 -11.60
CA VAL A 79 9.71 15.40 -10.57
C VAL A 79 11.00 16.17 -10.32
N GLN A 80 10.90 17.34 -9.69
CA GLN A 80 12.08 18.12 -9.33
C GLN A 80 13.00 17.29 -8.42
N PRO A 81 14.33 17.26 -8.64
CA PRO A 81 15.28 16.44 -7.87
C PRO A 81 15.21 16.68 -6.36
N VAL A 82 14.82 17.88 -5.93
CA VAL A 82 14.64 18.21 -4.51
C VAL A 82 13.67 17.27 -3.80
N TRP A 83 12.62 16.78 -4.48
CA TRP A 83 11.65 15.88 -3.87
C TRP A 83 12.22 14.47 -3.61
N TYR A 84 13.17 14.03 -4.42
CA TYR A 84 13.91 12.78 -4.16
C TYR A 84 14.81 12.95 -2.94
N LEU A 85 15.50 14.09 -2.81
CA LEU A 85 16.32 14.39 -1.64
C LEU A 85 15.46 14.50 -0.36
N VAL A 86 14.30 15.14 -0.45
CA VAL A 86 13.35 15.22 0.69
C VAL A 86 12.86 13.84 1.07
N ALA A 87 12.42 13.03 0.12
CA ALA A 87 11.91 11.68 0.38
C ALA A 87 12.96 10.79 1.05
N LEU A 88 14.17 10.75 0.50
CA LEU A 88 15.27 9.96 1.07
C LEU A 88 15.78 10.54 2.38
N GLY A 89 15.97 11.85 2.45
CA GLY A 89 16.52 12.54 3.62
C GLY A 89 15.59 12.47 4.83
N VAL A 90 14.31 12.76 4.64
CA VAL A 90 13.32 12.71 5.75
C VAL A 90 13.15 11.29 6.24
N THR A 91 12.99 10.32 5.33
CA THR A 91 12.82 8.90 5.70
C THR A 91 14.09 8.39 6.40
N GLY A 92 15.28 8.69 5.87
CA GLY A 92 16.55 8.30 6.49
C GLY A 92 16.73 8.92 7.86
N LEU A 93 16.45 10.21 8.02
CA LEU A 93 16.55 10.91 9.29
C LEU A 93 15.60 10.32 10.35
N LEU A 94 14.34 10.10 9.99
CA LEU A 94 13.35 9.49 10.89
C LEU A 94 13.76 8.06 11.30
N SER A 95 14.31 7.28 10.38
CA SER A 95 14.83 5.94 10.67
C SER A 95 16.01 5.98 11.64
N LEU A 96 16.93 6.93 11.46
CA LEU A 96 18.08 7.13 12.38
C LEU A 96 17.62 7.58 13.77
N ILE A 97 16.66 8.50 13.85
CA ILE A 97 16.07 8.94 15.11
C ILE A 97 15.40 7.76 15.83
N ALA A 98 14.57 7.00 15.11
CA ALA A 98 13.89 5.82 15.66
C ALA A 98 14.89 4.78 16.18
N MET A 99 15.95 4.50 15.41
CA MET A 99 17.04 3.61 15.83
C MET A 99 17.76 4.17 17.07
N GLY A 100 18.08 5.45 17.11
CA GLY A 100 18.72 6.08 18.26
C GLY A 100 17.87 5.96 19.53
N ILE A 101 16.56 6.22 19.45
CA ILE A 101 15.63 6.03 20.57
C ILE A 101 15.59 4.59 21.01
N TYR A 102 15.51 3.63 20.07
CA TYR A 102 15.50 2.21 20.37
C TYR A 102 16.74 1.76 21.15
N LEU A 103 17.93 2.22 20.73
CA LEU A 103 19.20 1.89 21.41
C LEU A 103 19.28 2.53 22.81
N VAL A 104 18.83 3.77 22.98
CA VAL A 104 18.79 4.45 24.28
C VAL A 104 17.85 3.74 25.25
N LEU A 105 16.75 3.17 24.76
CA LEU A 105 15.82 2.39 25.56
C LEU A 105 16.29 0.93 25.86
N GLY A 106 17.55 0.62 25.55
CA GLY A 106 18.15 -0.70 25.85
C GLY A 106 17.95 -1.74 24.75
N GLY A 107 17.52 -1.34 23.58
CA GLY A 107 17.44 -2.24 22.42
C GLY A 107 18.83 -2.71 21.96
N THR A 108 18.92 -3.94 21.48
CA THR A 108 20.16 -4.50 20.94
C THR A 108 20.33 -4.18 19.47
N ASN A 109 21.56 -3.81 19.07
CA ASN A 109 21.85 -3.50 17.67
C ASN A 109 21.92 -4.80 16.84
N GLN A 110 20.85 -5.08 16.10
CA GLN A 110 20.77 -6.19 15.15
C GLN A 110 21.00 -5.74 13.68
N VAL A 111 21.57 -4.56 13.48
CA VAL A 111 21.82 -3.99 12.13
C VAL A 111 22.65 -4.97 11.26
N GLY A 112 23.55 -5.73 11.84
CA GLY A 112 24.32 -6.75 11.13
C GLY A 112 23.47 -7.88 10.51
N VAL A 113 22.33 -8.21 11.12
CA VAL A 113 21.39 -9.22 10.59
C VAL A 113 20.57 -8.65 9.44
N LEU A 114 20.22 -7.36 9.51
CA LEU A 114 19.45 -6.66 8.46
C LEU A 114 20.29 -6.31 7.23
N LEU A 115 21.61 -6.22 7.38
CA LEU A 115 22.56 -5.85 6.33
C LEU A 115 23.34 -7.04 5.74
N SER A 116 22.87 -8.27 5.93
CA SER A 116 23.38 -9.39 5.12
C SER A 116 22.98 -9.12 3.66
N GLY A 117 23.93 -8.57 2.89
CA GLY A 117 23.66 -7.86 1.64
C GLY A 117 23.06 -8.68 0.49
N GLN A 118 22.86 -10.00 0.69
CA GLN A 118 22.24 -10.85 -0.34
C GLN A 118 20.73 -10.63 -0.46
N ASP A 119 20.06 -10.28 0.65
CA ASP A 119 18.61 -10.11 0.67
C ASP A 119 18.16 -8.64 0.63
N LEU A 120 19.09 -7.70 0.85
CA LEU A 120 18.77 -6.28 0.94
C LEU A 120 18.19 -5.72 -0.37
N VAL A 121 18.86 -5.98 -1.47
CA VAL A 121 18.44 -5.44 -2.78
C VAL A 121 17.14 -6.09 -3.26
N PRO A 122 16.98 -7.43 -3.26
CA PRO A 122 15.70 -8.06 -3.58
C PRO A 122 14.54 -7.59 -2.68
N SER A 123 14.76 -7.51 -1.37
CA SER A 123 13.75 -7.04 -0.43
C SER A 123 13.37 -5.58 -0.65
N PHE A 124 14.33 -4.72 -0.91
CA PHE A 124 14.11 -3.30 -1.21
C PHE A 124 13.31 -3.12 -2.51
N LEU A 125 13.67 -3.83 -3.58
CA LEU A 125 12.94 -3.78 -4.83
C LEU A 125 11.52 -4.33 -4.67
N PHE A 126 11.36 -5.45 -3.96
CA PHE A 126 10.05 -6.00 -3.65
C PHE A 126 9.18 -4.99 -2.90
N GLN A 127 9.71 -4.34 -1.86
CA GLN A 127 8.99 -3.34 -1.08
C GLN A 127 8.57 -2.15 -1.95
N ILE A 128 9.47 -1.61 -2.80
CA ILE A 128 9.14 -0.51 -3.70
C ILE A 128 7.99 -0.92 -4.63
N PHE A 129 8.09 -2.06 -5.31
CA PHE A 129 7.05 -2.52 -6.22
C PHE A 129 5.75 -2.81 -5.49
N PHE A 130 5.84 -3.43 -4.32
CA PHE A 130 4.66 -3.76 -3.51
C PHE A 130 3.90 -2.50 -3.11
N PHE A 131 4.55 -1.55 -2.42
CA PHE A 131 3.88 -0.34 -1.96
C PHE A 131 3.42 0.55 -3.11
N LEU A 132 4.20 0.65 -4.19
CA LEU A 132 3.83 1.42 -5.36
C LEU A 132 2.54 0.89 -6.00
N LEU A 133 2.45 -0.43 -6.21
CA LEU A 133 1.31 -1.05 -6.89
C LEU A 133 0.08 -1.19 -6.01
N THR A 134 0.25 -1.27 -4.69
CA THR A 134 -0.85 -1.43 -3.75
C THR A 134 -1.23 -0.10 -3.09
N GLU A 135 -0.43 0.38 -2.16
CA GLU A 135 -0.77 1.51 -1.30
C GLU A 135 -0.73 2.86 -2.02
N GLU A 136 0.31 3.12 -2.78
CA GLU A 136 0.43 4.42 -3.46
C GLU A 136 -0.63 4.61 -4.52
N THR A 137 -0.97 3.56 -5.27
CA THR A 137 -2.07 3.62 -6.23
C THR A 137 -3.43 3.78 -5.55
N ALA A 138 -3.65 3.11 -4.43
CA ALA A 138 -4.89 3.18 -3.68
C ALA A 138 -5.09 4.56 -3.04
N TRP A 139 -4.11 5.00 -2.27
CA TRP A 139 -4.26 6.22 -1.48
C TRP A 139 -4.00 7.48 -2.32
N ARG A 140 -2.86 7.57 -2.98
CA ARG A 140 -2.47 8.77 -3.75
C ARG A 140 -2.98 8.77 -5.18
N GLY A 141 -3.10 7.60 -5.80
CA GLY A 141 -3.60 7.49 -7.17
C GLY A 141 -5.12 7.58 -7.28
N PHE A 142 -5.84 7.01 -6.31
CA PHE A 142 -7.30 6.88 -6.37
C PHE A 142 -8.05 7.72 -5.33
N ALA A 143 -7.79 7.49 -4.02
CA ALA A 143 -8.61 8.06 -2.95
C ALA A 143 -8.37 9.57 -2.78
N LEU A 144 -7.12 10.00 -2.59
CA LEU A 144 -6.77 11.39 -2.30
C LEU A 144 -7.29 12.40 -3.34
N PRO A 145 -7.12 12.19 -4.68
CA PRO A 145 -7.64 13.12 -5.66
C PRO A 145 -9.16 13.29 -5.61
N ARG A 146 -9.88 12.23 -5.22
CA ARG A 146 -11.35 12.27 -5.09
C ARG A 146 -11.82 12.93 -3.81
N LEU A 147 -11.07 12.79 -2.72
CA LEU A 147 -11.31 13.49 -1.47
C LEU A 147 -11.07 15.00 -1.60
N GLN A 148 -10.05 15.39 -2.37
CA GLN A 148 -9.73 16.80 -2.62
C GLN A 148 -10.67 17.48 -3.62
N ALA A 149 -11.38 16.73 -4.46
CA ALA A 149 -12.29 17.25 -5.46
C ALA A 149 -13.75 17.39 -4.96
N GLY A 150 -14.03 17.08 -3.71
CA GLY A 150 -15.31 17.33 -2.99
C GLY A 150 -15.21 18.59 -2.21
#